data_4aaab6f117b4d12f5d63e2f70dcdf534
#
_entry.id   4aaab6f117b4d12f5d63e2f70dcdf534
#
_cell.length_a   1.000
_cell.length_b   1.000
_cell.length_c   1.000
_cell.angle_alpha   90.00
_cell.angle_beta   90.00
_cell.angle_gamma   90.00
#
_symmetry.space_group_name_H-M   'P 1'
#
loop_
_entity.id
_entity.type
_entity.pdbx_description
1 polymer ?
#
loop_
_entity_poly.entity_id
_entity_poly.type
_entity_poly.pdbx_seq_one_letter_code
_entity_poly.pdbx_strand_id
1 'polypeptide(L)'
;MSRIGKKPIPVPAGVKVQLAPDAVDVQGPKGKLKIKLPRGITMEQKGSELHAIRQNDEQAALHGLARALVANAVTGVTTGFKKEMDIVGVGYRAELKGKVVSFALGYSHPIEFPIPEGIQIAVDKQTHLVVSGADRGQVGQVCANIRGLDRKSTRLNSSHEFVSRMPSSA
;
A
#
# COMPACT_ATOMS: atom_id res chain seq x y z
N MET A 1 11.53 -0.92 -25.13
CA MET A 1 11.27 0.40 -24.49
C MET A 1 10.09 0.30 -23.54
N SER A 2 10.16 0.87 -22.31
CA SER A 2 9.03 0.88 -21.38
C SER A 2 8.05 2.01 -21.72
N ARG A 3 6.84 1.66 -22.14
CA ARG A 3 5.77 2.65 -22.38
C ARG A 3 5.33 3.33 -21.07
N ILE A 4 5.38 2.61 -19.94
CA ILE A 4 5.00 3.11 -18.61
C ILE A 4 6.02 4.14 -18.12
N GLY A 5 7.32 3.87 -18.24
CA GLY A 5 8.37 4.77 -17.76
C GLY A 5 8.38 6.14 -18.42
N LYS A 6 7.95 6.23 -19.68
CA LYS A 6 7.89 7.50 -20.44
C LYS A 6 6.72 8.41 -20.07
N LYS A 7 5.69 7.88 -19.39
CA LYS A 7 4.52 8.70 -19.02
C LYS A 7 4.89 9.68 -17.91
N PRO A 8 4.62 10.98 -18.04
CA PRO A 8 4.82 11.94 -16.99
C PRO A 8 3.96 11.62 -15.76
N ILE A 9 4.40 12.05 -14.60
CA ILE A 9 3.66 11.93 -13.35
C ILE A 9 3.21 13.34 -12.98
N PRO A 10 1.92 13.64 -13.01
CA PRO A 10 1.43 14.95 -12.58
C PRO A 10 1.58 15.08 -11.06
N VAL A 11 2.11 16.23 -10.61
CA VAL A 11 2.22 16.60 -9.21
C VAL A 11 1.05 17.53 -8.88
N PRO A 12 0.07 17.07 -8.10
CA PRO A 12 -1.08 17.91 -7.76
C PRO A 12 -0.68 19.03 -6.82
N ALA A 13 -1.45 20.11 -6.80
CA ALA A 13 -1.26 21.23 -5.90
C ALA A 13 -1.32 20.75 -4.43
N GLY A 14 -0.32 21.16 -3.63
CA GLY A 14 -0.21 20.74 -2.22
C GLY A 14 0.74 19.56 -1.98
N VAL A 15 1.32 18.96 -3.02
CA VAL A 15 2.39 17.99 -2.89
C VAL A 15 3.73 18.66 -3.12
N LYS A 16 4.64 18.50 -2.16
CA LYS A 16 6.04 18.93 -2.27
C LYS A 16 6.90 17.72 -2.60
N VAL A 17 7.72 17.85 -3.63
CA VAL A 17 8.66 16.82 -4.06
C VAL A 17 10.08 17.33 -3.89
N GLN A 18 10.92 16.56 -3.24
CA GLN A 18 12.35 16.81 -3.13
C GLN A 18 13.09 15.66 -3.82
N LEU A 19 13.89 16.02 -4.82
CA LEU A 19 14.68 15.07 -5.60
C LEU A 19 16.08 14.94 -4.99
N ALA A 20 16.45 13.73 -4.62
CA ALA A 20 17.81 13.37 -4.26
C ALA A 20 18.35 12.36 -5.30
N PRO A 21 19.67 12.20 -5.44
CA PRO A 21 20.26 11.33 -6.45
C PRO A 21 19.73 9.88 -6.42
N ASP A 22 19.52 9.33 -5.21
CA ASP A 22 19.11 7.95 -5.01
C ASP A 22 17.71 7.79 -4.40
N ALA A 23 17.01 8.90 -4.16
CA ALA A 23 15.70 8.87 -3.52
C ALA A 23 14.82 10.06 -3.92
N VAL A 24 13.53 9.87 -3.82
CA VAL A 24 12.53 10.94 -3.98
C VAL A 24 11.73 11.03 -2.69
N ASP A 25 11.75 12.18 -2.06
CA ASP A 25 10.91 12.49 -0.91
C ASP A 25 9.65 13.20 -1.38
N VAL A 26 8.51 12.60 -1.11
CA VAL A 26 7.19 13.14 -1.48
C VAL A 26 6.42 13.46 -0.22
N GLN A 27 6.03 14.71 -0.05
CA GLN A 27 5.24 15.20 1.09
C GLN A 27 3.92 15.76 0.62
N GLY A 28 2.84 15.30 1.24
CA GLY A 28 1.48 15.76 0.95
C GLY A 28 0.58 15.81 2.19
N PRO A 29 -0.71 16.06 2.01
CA PRO A 29 -1.66 16.23 3.11
C PRO A 29 -1.84 14.98 3.97
N LYS A 30 -1.65 13.77 3.40
CA LYS A 30 -1.82 12.50 4.13
C LYS A 30 -0.53 11.89 4.67
N GLY A 31 0.61 12.55 4.46
CA GLY A 31 1.86 12.08 5.02
C GLY A 31 3.08 12.40 4.18
N LYS A 32 4.19 11.82 4.56
CA LYS A 32 5.48 11.94 3.90
C LYS A 32 6.01 10.55 3.58
N LEU A 33 6.44 10.34 2.34
CA LEU A 33 7.01 9.08 1.88
C LEU A 33 8.38 9.34 1.25
N LYS A 34 9.32 8.46 1.55
CA LYS A 34 10.64 8.44 0.94
C LYS A 34 10.78 7.20 0.07
N ILE A 35 10.97 7.38 -1.22
CA ILE A 35 11.10 6.31 -2.21
C ILE A 35 12.56 6.22 -2.66
N LYS A 36 13.17 5.06 -2.47
CA LYS A 36 14.48 4.78 -3.03
C LYS A 36 14.36 4.52 -4.53
N LEU A 37 15.20 5.18 -5.31
CA LEU A 37 15.28 4.95 -6.74
C LEU A 37 16.19 3.75 -7.04
N PRO A 38 15.85 2.93 -8.04
CA PRO A 38 16.76 1.91 -8.56
C PRO A 38 18.00 2.55 -9.18
N ARG A 39 19.12 1.84 -9.15
CA ARG A 39 20.39 2.32 -9.73
C ARG A 39 20.25 2.67 -11.21
N GLY A 40 20.82 3.80 -11.61
CA GLY A 40 20.84 4.29 -12.99
C GLY A 40 19.52 4.92 -13.46
N ILE A 41 18.58 5.16 -12.56
CA ILE A 41 17.36 5.92 -12.82
C ILE A 41 17.42 7.22 -12.03
N THR A 42 17.18 8.33 -12.72
CA THR A 42 17.07 9.66 -12.13
C THR A 42 15.67 10.23 -12.39
N MET A 43 15.27 11.16 -11.55
CA MET A 43 14.00 11.87 -11.71
C MET A 43 14.27 13.34 -12.00
N GLU A 44 13.57 13.90 -12.96
CA GLU A 44 13.57 15.32 -13.26
C GLU A 44 12.17 15.90 -13.06
N GLN A 45 12.13 17.12 -12.52
CA GLN A 45 10.89 17.88 -12.42
C GLN A 45 10.85 18.93 -13.53
N LYS A 46 9.81 18.87 -14.35
CA LYS A 46 9.54 19.86 -15.40
C LYS A 46 8.20 20.54 -15.11
N GLY A 47 8.28 21.71 -14.47
CA GLY A 47 7.07 22.41 -14.02
C GLY A 47 6.28 21.60 -12.99
N SER A 48 5.05 21.20 -13.33
CA SER A 48 4.15 20.40 -12.50
C SER A 48 4.23 18.90 -12.75
N GLU A 49 5.20 18.42 -13.53
CA GLU A 49 5.33 17.01 -13.90
C GLU A 49 6.70 16.46 -13.52
N LEU A 50 6.72 15.17 -13.10
CA LEU A 50 7.94 14.43 -12.86
C LEU A 50 8.17 13.45 -14.01
N HIS A 51 9.39 13.41 -14.49
CA HIS A 51 9.86 12.50 -15.53
C HIS A 51 10.95 11.59 -15.00
N ALA A 52 10.79 10.29 -15.22
CA ALA A 52 11.84 9.32 -14.94
C ALA A 52 12.80 9.27 -16.14
N ILE A 53 14.09 9.32 -15.88
CA ILE A 53 15.15 9.23 -16.88
C ILE A 53 16.00 8.02 -16.57
N ARG A 54 16.37 7.27 -17.59
CA ARG A 54 17.28 6.13 -17.53
C ARG A 54 18.58 6.45 -18.25
N GLN A 55 19.67 5.91 -17.76
CA GLN A 55 20.98 6.07 -18.36
C GLN A 55 21.18 5.11 -19.56
N ASN A 56 20.71 3.85 -19.42
CA ASN A 56 20.92 2.78 -20.41
C ASN A 56 19.62 2.08 -20.80
N ASP A 57 19.61 1.45 -21.97
CA ASP A 57 18.45 0.70 -22.48
C ASP A 57 18.17 -0.58 -21.69
N GLU A 58 19.17 -1.20 -21.08
CA GLU A 58 19.03 -2.37 -20.21
C GLU A 58 18.18 -2.09 -18.98
N GLN A 59 18.09 -0.83 -18.57
CA GLN A 59 17.32 -0.38 -17.39
C GLN A 59 15.84 -0.12 -17.71
N ALA A 60 15.32 -0.63 -18.84
CA ALA A 60 13.93 -0.40 -19.25
C ALA A 60 12.90 -0.91 -18.21
N ALA A 61 13.19 -2.03 -17.54
CA ALA A 61 12.34 -2.58 -16.48
C ALA A 61 12.38 -1.69 -15.22
N LEU A 62 13.58 -1.26 -14.80
CA LEU A 62 13.79 -0.38 -13.65
C LEU A 62 13.18 1.01 -13.86
N HIS A 63 13.21 1.51 -15.09
CA HIS A 63 12.58 2.76 -15.49
C HIS A 63 11.07 2.73 -15.24
N GLY A 64 10.38 1.66 -15.68
CA GLY A 64 8.95 1.48 -15.43
C GLY A 64 8.63 1.31 -13.93
N LEU A 65 9.47 0.57 -13.20
CA LEU A 65 9.34 0.38 -11.75
C LEU A 65 9.46 1.70 -10.99
N ALA A 66 10.51 2.46 -11.22
CA ALA A 66 10.74 3.76 -10.55
C ALA A 66 9.57 4.72 -10.78
N ARG A 67 9.12 4.83 -12.03
CA ARG A 67 7.96 5.66 -12.37
C ARG A 67 6.71 5.22 -11.61
N ALA A 68 6.44 3.93 -11.54
CA ALA A 68 5.26 3.40 -10.85
C ALA A 68 5.33 3.63 -9.34
N LEU A 69 6.51 3.45 -8.72
CA LEU A 69 6.72 3.69 -7.29
C LEU A 69 6.48 5.17 -6.93
N VAL A 70 7.06 6.10 -7.71
CA VAL A 70 6.89 7.53 -7.48
C VAL A 70 5.44 7.96 -7.73
N ALA A 71 4.78 7.47 -8.78
CA ALA A 71 3.37 7.75 -9.02
C ALA A 71 2.47 7.26 -7.88
N ASN A 72 2.72 6.05 -7.36
CA ASN A 72 2.02 5.55 -6.18
C ASN A 72 2.26 6.43 -4.95
N ALA A 73 3.50 6.90 -4.73
CA ALA A 73 3.79 7.80 -3.62
C ALA A 73 3.02 9.12 -3.73
N VAL A 74 2.99 9.74 -4.90
CA VAL A 74 2.22 10.97 -5.15
C VAL A 74 0.73 10.74 -4.88
N THR A 75 0.15 9.66 -5.39
CA THR A 75 -1.24 9.29 -5.13
C THR A 75 -1.48 9.01 -3.64
N GLY A 76 -0.55 8.30 -3.01
CA GLY A 76 -0.65 7.92 -1.61
C GLY A 76 -0.66 9.11 -0.64
N VAL A 77 0.19 10.11 -0.88
CA VAL A 77 0.22 11.32 -0.01
C VAL A 77 -0.93 12.28 -0.29
N THR A 78 -1.60 12.17 -1.45
CA THR A 78 -2.78 12.98 -1.80
C THR A 78 -4.08 12.34 -1.34
N THR A 79 -4.46 11.24 -1.95
CA THR A 79 -5.74 10.55 -1.70
C THR A 79 -5.59 9.45 -0.65
N GLY A 80 -4.40 8.86 -0.52
CA GLY A 80 -4.15 7.65 0.27
C GLY A 80 -4.66 6.40 -0.42
N PHE A 81 -4.27 5.27 0.12
CA PHE A 81 -4.78 3.96 -0.28
C PHE A 81 -5.68 3.40 0.79
N LYS A 82 -6.76 2.76 0.36
CA LYS A 82 -7.74 2.10 1.21
C LYS A 82 -7.95 0.68 0.68
N LYS A 83 -7.98 -0.29 1.58
CA LYS A 83 -8.32 -1.67 1.27
C LYS A 83 -9.31 -2.20 2.28
N GLU A 84 -10.38 -2.78 1.79
CA GLU A 84 -11.44 -3.36 2.61
C GLU A 84 -11.28 -4.87 2.63
N MET A 85 -11.56 -5.47 3.79
CA MET A 85 -11.47 -6.90 4.01
C MET A 85 -12.63 -7.34 4.89
N ASP A 86 -13.28 -8.44 4.52
CA ASP A 86 -14.35 -9.04 5.31
C ASP A 86 -13.85 -10.32 5.97
N ILE A 87 -14.17 -10.46 7.25
CA ILE A 87 -13.90 -11.66 8.02
C ILE A 87 -15.14 -12.56 7.90
N VAL A 88 -14.96 -13.71 7.27
CA VAL A 88 -16.02 -14.70 7.07
C VAL A 88 -15.72 -15.93 7.91
N GLY A 89 -16.59 -16.25 8.88
CA GLY A 89 -16.45 -17.42 9.74
C GLY A 89 -17.41 -17.35 10.92
N VAL A 90 -17.87 -18.50 11.36
CA VAL A 90 -18.79 -18.61 12.52
C VAL A 90 -18.04 -18.21 13.80
N GLY A 91 -18.50 -17.16 14.48
CA GLY A 91 -17.88 -16.66 15.70
C GLY A 91 -16.58 -15.87 15.51
N TYR A 92 -16.17 -15.62 14.26
CA TYR A 92 -15.00 -14.80 13.96
C TYR A 92 -15.32 -13.32 14.19
N ARG A 93 -14.41 -12.63 14.88
CA ARG A 93 -14.56 -11.20 15.16
C ARG A 93 -13.20 -10.53 15.28
N ALA A 94 -13.18 -9.24 15.02
CA ALA A 94 -12.05 -8.37 15.24
C ALA A 94 -12.47 -7.18 16.12
N GLU A 95 -11.61 -6.77 17.02
CA GLU A 95 -11.82 -5.64 17.91
C GLU A 95 -10.57 -4.75 17.90
N LEU A 96 -10.76 -3.45 17.74
CA LEU A 96 -9.69 -2.48 17.82
C LEU A 96 -9.42 -2.10 19.29
N LYS A 97 -8.21 -2.35 19.77
CA LYS A 97 -7.75 -1.97 21.11
C LYS A 97 -6.57 -1.00 21.02
N GLY A 98 -6.89 0.28 20.85
CA GLY A 98 -5.85 1.32 20.70
C GLY A 98 -4.99 1.12 19.45
N LYS A 99 -3.72 0.73 19.61
CA LYS A 99 -2.77 0.47 18.51
C LYS A 99 -2.66 -1.01 18.11
N VAL A 100 -3.55 -1.84 18.62
CA VAL A 100 -3.55 -3.28 18.35
C VAL A 100 -4.95 -3.71 17.92
N VAL A 101 -5.04 -4.58 16.94
CA VAL A 101 -6.28 -5.25 16.56
C VAL A 101 -6.27 -6.65 17.15
N SER A 102 -7.26 -6.98 17.95
CA SER A 102 -7.45 -8.31 18.53
C SER A 102 -8.40 -9.11 17.67
N PHE A 103 -7.94 -10.25 17.17
CA PHE A 103 -8.70 -11.17 16.33
C PHE A 103 -9.08 -12.43 17.07
N ALA A 104 -10.36 -12.78 17.06
CA ALA A 104 -10.87 -14.09 17.46
C ALA A 104 -11.19 -14.89 16.20
N LEU A 105 -10.31 -15.81 15.84
CA LEU A 105 -10.36 -16.59 14.58
C LEU A 105 -10.40 -18.10 14.84
N GLY A 106 -11.07 -18.52 15.91
CA GLY A 106 -11.20 -19.94 16.27
C GLY A 106 -9.96 -20.57 16.89
N TYR A 107 -8.98 -19.77 17.29
CA TYR A 107 -7.87 -20.19 18.15
C TYR A 107 -8.28 -20.22 19.60
N SER A 108 -7.55 -20.97 20.44
CA SER A 108 -7.75 -21.03 21.88
C SER A 108 -7.49 -19.71 22.60
N HIS A 109 -6.79 -18.78 21.96
CA HIS A 109 -6.50 -17.43 22.46
C HIS A 109 -6.70 -16.41 21.34
N PRO A 110 -7.05 -15.15 21.66
CA PRO A 110 -7.13 -14.10 20.67
C PRO A 110 -5.73 -13.78 20.12
N ILE A 111 -5.65 -13.44 18.85
CA ILE A 111 -4.41 -13.04 18.17
C ILE A 111 -4.35 -11.51 18.21
N GLU A 112 -3.28 -10.97 18.74
CA GLU A 112 -3.03 -9.54 18.76
C GLU A 112 -2.14 -9.13 17.59
N PHE A 113 -2.65 -8.24 16.75
CA PHE A 113 -1.92 -7.69 15.60
C PHE A 113 -1.59 -6.22 15.86
N PRO A 114 -0.30 -5.88 16.03
CA PRO A 114 0.12 -4.49 16.21
C PRO A 114 -0.02 -3.73 14.90
N ILE A 115 -0.60 -2.52 14.95
CA ILE A 115 -0.77 -1.65 13.80
C ILE A 115 0.57 -0.93 13.55
N PRO A 116 1.20 -1.10 12.38
CA PRO A 116 2.44 -0.42 12.06
C PRO A 116 2.22 1.09 11.87
N GLU A 117 3.28 1.87 12.04
CA GLU A 117 3.24 3.32 11.86
C GLU A 117 2.85 3.68 10.42
N GLY A 118 2.03 4.73 10.27
CA GLY A 118 1.55 5.19 8.97
C GLY A 118 0.34 4.43 8.42
N ILE A 119 -0.15 3.42 9.13
CA ILE A 119 -1.36 2.66 8.79
C ILE A 119 -2.46 2.96 9.81
N GLN A 120 -3.68 3.10 9.31
CA GLN A 120 -4.89 3.18 10.11
C GLN A 120 -5.79 1.99 9.78
N ILE A 121 -6.28 1.32 10.81
CA ILE A 121 -7.22 0.22 10.67
C ILE A 121 -8.51 0.63 11.38
N ALA A 122 -9.61 0.61 10.66
CA ALA A 122 -10.94 0.76 11.23
C ALA A 122 -11.65 -0.59 11.19
N VAL A 123 -12.37 -0.92 12.24
CA VAL A 123 -13.17 -2.13 12.35
C VAL A 123 -14.62 -1.72 12.41
N ASP A 124 -15.42 -2.17 11.45
CA ASP A 124 -16.87 -1.98 11.42
C ASP A 124 -17.58 -3.33 11.61
N LYS A 125 -18.60 -3.34 12.46
CA LYS A 125 -19.44 -4.52 12.74
C LYS A 125 -18.64 -5.78 13.16
N GLN A 126 -17.44 -5.62 13.71
CA GLN A 126 -16.53 -6.70 14.15
C GLN A 126 -16.06 -7.67 13.04
N THR A 127 -16.59 -7.55 11.85
CA THR A 127 -16.28 -8.43 10.69
C THR A 127 -15.76 -7.71 9.48
N HIS A 128 -15.95 -6.40 9.39
CA HIS A 128 -15.48 -5.59 8.28
C HIS A 128 -14.29 -4.74 8.71
N LEU A 129 -13.16 -4.90 8.01
CA LEU A 129 -11.91 -4.21 8.27
C LEU A 129 -11.60 -3.26 7.13
N VAL A 130 -11.24 -2.04 7.48
CA VAL A 130 -10.79 -1.04 6.53
C VAL A 130 -9.36 -0.66 6.90
N VAL A 131 -8.42 -1.02 6.03
CA VAL A 131 -7.01 -0.68 6.17
C VAL A 131 -6.68 0.48 5.27
N SER A 132 -6.18 1.58 5.82
CA SER A 132 -5.82 2.78 5.06
C SER A 132 -4.43 3.28 5.41
N GLY A 133 -3.77 3.91 4.44
CA GLY A 133 -2.42 4.46 4.61
C GLY A 133 -1.92 5.19 3.37
N ALA A 134 -0.81 5.89 3.52
CA ALA A 134 -0.17 6.61 2.43
C ALA A 134 0.65 5.67 1.53
N ASP A 135 1.27 4.64 2.09
CA ASP A 135 2.08 3.69 1.34
C ASP A 135 1.25 2.48 0.88
N ARG A 136 1.10 2.33 -0.44
CA ARG A 136 0.41 1.20 -1.06
C ARG A 136 1.03 -0.14 -0.70
N GLY A 137 2.37 -0.19 -0.62
CA GLY A 137 3.10 -1.40 -0.27
C GLY A 137 2.80 -1.85 1.16
N GLN A 138 2.89 -0.92 2.11
CA GLN A 138 2.57 -1.19 3.52
C GLN A 138 1.11 -1.60 3.73
N VAL A 139 0.15 -0.88 3.10
CA VAL A 139 -1.27 -1.26 3.15
C VAL A 139 -1.47 -2.68 2.63
N GLY A 140 -0.85 -3.01 1.50
CA GLY A 140 -0.91 -4.36 0.92
C GLY A 140 -0.30 -5.42 1.82
N GLN A 141 0.86 -5.15 2.42
CA GLN A 141 1.56 -6.07 3.31
C GLN A 141 0.77 -6.32 4.60
N VAL A 142 0.22 -5.27 5.20
CA VAL A 142 -0.64 -5.40 6.40
C VAL A 142 -1.86 -6.27 6.09
N CYS A 143 -2.53 -6.03 4.97
CA CYS A 143 -3.65 -6.87 4.55
C CYS A 143 -3.24 -8.34 4.32
N ALA A 144 -2.07 -8.57 3.74
CA ALA A 144 -1.54 -9.92 3.54
C ALA A 144 -1.20 -10.61 4.87
N ASN A 145 -0.61 -9.87 5.81
CA ASN A 145 -0.31 -10.38 7.14
C ASN A 145 -1.59 -10.74 7.91
N ILE A 146 -2.60 -9.85 7.90
CA ILE A 146 -3.90 -10.13 8.53
C ILE A 146 -4.55 -11.38 7.89
N ARG A 147 -4.51 -11.50 6.57
CA ARG A 147 -5.01 -12.68 5.86
C ARG A 147 -4.28 -13.97 6.27
N GLY A 148 -2.98 -13.87 6.54
CA GLY A 148 -2.16 -14.98 7.00
C GLY A 148 -2.48 -15.46 8.43
N LEU A 149 -3.22 -14.66 9.22
CA LEU A 149 -3.65 -15.05 10.56
C LEU A 149 -4.78 -16.08 10.55
N ASP A 150 -5.48 -16.22 9.42
CA ASP A 150 -6.50 -17.25 9.30
C ASP A 150 -5.86 -18.65 9.37
N ARG A 151 -6.49 -19.55 10.13
CA ARG A 151 -6.07 -20.96 10.27
C ARG A 151 -6.41 -21.72 8.99
N LYS A 152 -5.70 -21.42 7.91
CA LYS A 152 -5.83 -22.15 6.67
C LYS A 152 -5.30 -23.56 6.86
N SER A 153 -6.20 -24.52 7.06
CA SER A 153 -5.82 -25.90 6.85
C SER A 153 -5.40 -26.03 5.39
N THR A 154 -4.14 -26.33 5.15
CA THR A 154 -3.53 -26.51 3.83
C THR A 154 -4.13 -27.67 3.05
N ARG A 155 -5.17 -28.31 3.55
CA ARG A 155 -5.87 -29.44 2.92
C ARG A 155 -7.37 -29.29 3.08
N LEU A 156 -8.03 -29.22 1.93
CA LEU A 156 -9.46 -29.41 1.73
C LEU A 156 -10.40 -28.30 2.24
N ASN A 157 -10.93 -27.58 1.24
CA ASN A 157 -12.24 -26.96 1.26
C ASN A 157 -12.50 -26.07 2.48
N SER A 158 -11.76 -24.99 2.62
CA SER A 158 -12.10 -24.01 3.62
C SER A 158 -13.17 -23.07 3.07
N SER A 159 -14.37 -23.20 3.56
CA SER A 159 -15.46 -22.24 3.43
C SER A 159 -15.21 -20.90 4.16
N HIS A 160 -13.97 -20.63 4.58
CA HIS A 160 -13.57 -19.44 5.29
C HIS A 160 -12.58 -18.62 4.47
N GLU A 161 -13.07 -17.69 3.67
CA GLU A 161 -12.26 -16.80 2.85
C GLU A 161 -12.25 -15.38 3.40
N PHE A 162 -11.04 -14.85 3.60
CA PHE A 162 -10.86 -13.40 3.66
C PHE A 162 -11.00 -12.84 2.25
N VAL A 163 -12.14 -12.30 1.94
CA VAL A 163 -12.39 -11.69 0.64
C VAL A 163 -11.91 -10.25 0.67
N SER A 164 -10.82 -9.97 -0.04
CA SER A 164 -10.40 -8.59 -0.29
C SER A 164 -11.06 -8.09 -1.58
N ARG A 165 -12.02 -7.20 -1.49
CA ARG A 165 -12.54 -6.47 -2.66
C ARG A 165 -11.63 -5.28 -2.93
N MET A 166 -11.02 -5.26 -4.12
CA MET A 166 -10.49 -4.02 -4.66
C MET A 166 -11.64 -3.26 -5.32
N PRO A 167 -11.84 -1.97 -5.02
CA PRO A 167 -12.69 -1.17 -5.86
C PRO A 167 -12.06 -1.16 -7.27
N SER A 168 -12.83 -1.60 -8.25
CA SER A 168 -12.50 -1.42 -9.66
C SER A 168 -12.42 0.07 -9.92
N SER A 169 -11.24 0.58 -10.18
CA SER A 169 -11.08 1.94 -10.67
C SER A 169 -11.55 1.95 -12.12
N ALA A 170 -12.73 2.51 -12.33
CA ALA A 170 -13.14 3.00 -13.64
C ALA A 170 -12.21 4.12 -14.11
#